data_e06f559e63dcfe975ffc9ca7a47fc3c7
#
_entry.id   e06f559e63dcfe975ffc9ca7a47fc3c7
#
_cell.length_a   1.000
_cell.length_b   1.000
_cell.length_c   1.000
_cell.angle_alpha   90.00
_cell.angle_beta   90.00
_cell.angle_gamma   90.00
#
_symmetry.space_group_name_H-M   'P 1'
#
loop_
_entity.id
_entity.type
_entity.pdbx_description
1 polymer ?
#
loop_
_entity_poly.entity_id
_entity_poly.type
_entity_poly.pdbx_seq_one_letter_code
_entity_poly.pdbx_strand_id
1 'polypeptide(L)'
;MKKVLFIDRDGTLVIEPPIDYQLDAYEKLEFYPKVFRNLGFIRSKLDFEFAMVTNQDGLGTSSFPEETFWPVHNLVMKTLENEGITFDEVFIDRSFPEDNAPTRKPRTGMLGKYLNNPEYDLTGSFVIGDLYTDVELAKNLGCKAIYLQDDKSALLDKGLEDYCALATKDWDKIAEFLFAGERVAEVCRKTNETDIYIKVDLDGSGKCNISTGLGFFDHMLEQIGKHGSLDLTIQVKGDLEVDEHHTIEDTAIALGDCLGKALGDKRGIERYGYCLPMDDCLCQVALDFGGRPWLVWDAEFKREKIGEMPTEMFLHFFKSLSDAAKMNLNIKAEGQNEHHKIEGIFKALARAIKMAVKRDIYHFEVPSSKGSL
;
A
#
# COMPACT_ATOMS: atom_id res chain seq x y z
N MET A 1 11.63 -15.51 17.72
CA MET A 1 10.19 -15.82 17.86
C MET A 1 9.64 -16.09 16.47
N LYS A 2 8.82 -17.12 16.32
CA LYS A 2 8.16 -17.46 15.04
C LYS A 2 6.99 -16.52 14.79
N LYS A 3 6.84 -16.09 13.55
CA LYS A 3 5.65 -15.35 13.07
C LYS A 3 4.68 -16.30 12.43
N VAL A 4 3.39 -16.00 12.50
CA VAL A 4 2.32 -16.86 11.98
C VAL A 4 1.46 -16.09 10.98
N LEU A 5 1.13 -16.73 9.86
CA LEU A 5 0.04 -16.32 8.99
C LEU A 5 -1.16 -17.22 9.28
N PHE A 6 -2.18 -16.65 9.90
CA PHE A 6 -3.48 -17.29 10.07
C PHE A 6 -4.30 -17.00 8.81
N ILE A 7 -4.58 -18.01 8.02
CA ILE A 7 -5.17 -17.83 6.69
C ILE A 7 -6.54 -18.51 6.67
N ASP A 8 -7.58 -17.75 6.34
CA ASP A 8 -8.89 -18.33 6.08
C ASP A 8 -8.90 -19.12 4.76
N ARG A 9 -9.88 -20.00 4.61
CA ARG A 9 -10.02 -20.84 3.42
C ARG A 9 -10.99 -20.23 2.41
N ASP A 10 -12.27 -20.13 2.78
CA ASP A 10 -13.34 -19.68 1.90
C ASP A 10 -13.32 -18.15 1.77
N GLY A 11 -13.52 -17.61 0.56
CA GLY A 11 -13.32 -16.19 0.25
C GLY A 11 -11.86 -15.73 0.23
N THR A 12 -10.90 -16.59 0.60
CA THR A 12 -9.48 -16.24 0.78
C THR A 12 -8.55 -17.07 -0.10
N LEU A 13 -8.49 -18.38 0.09
CA LEU A 13 -7.72 -19.32 -0.74
C LEU A 13 -8.55 -19.79 -1.94
N VAL A 14 -9.83 -19.98 -1.71
CA VAL A 14 -10.83 -20.38 -2.70
C VAL A 14 -11.98 -19.37 -2.70
N ILE A 15 -12.62 -19.22 -3.86
CA ILE A 15 -13.84 -18.40 -3.97
C ILE A 15 -14.94 -19.07 -3.17
N GLU A 16 -15.61 -18.31 -2.32
CA GLU A 16 -16.77 -18.80 -1.58
C GLU A 16 -17.95 -19.00 -2.52
N PRO A 17 -18.62 -20.16 -2.53
CA PRO A 17 -19.81 -20.38 -3.37
C PRO A 17 -20.92 -19.37 -3.03
N PRO A 18 -21.50 -18.66 -4.01
CA PRO A 18 -22.35 -17.49 -3.73
C PRO A 18 -23.79 -17.83 -3.30
N ILE A 19 -24.21 -19.09 -3.36
CA ILE A 19 -25.60 -19.48 -3.11
C ILE A 19 -25.78 -20.04 -1.70
N ASP A 20 -24.97 -21.03 -1.34
CA ASP A 20 -25.08 -21.77 -0.08
C ASP A 20 -23.85 -21.62 0.83
N TYR A 21 -22.82 -20.92 0.36
CA TYR A 21 -21.57 -20.67 1.08
C TYR A 21 -20.83 -21.95 1.49
N GLN A 22 -21.15 -23.10 0.84
CA GLN A 22 -20.57 -24.39 1.15
C GLN A 22 -19.78 -24.95 -0.05
N LEU A 23 -18.50 -25.21 0.17
CA LEU A 23 -17.63 -25.85 -0.81
C LEU A 23 -17.70 -27.38 -0.60
N ASP A 24 -18.76 -27.99 -1.12
CA ASP A 24 -19.16 -29.41 -0.92
C ASP A 24 -19.12 -30.25 -2.20
N ALA A 25 -18.73 -29.67 -3.34
CA ALA A 25 -18.60 -30.34 -4.64
C ALA A 25 -17.40 -29.82 -5.43
N TYR A 26 -16.78 -30.68 -6.24
CA TYR A 26 -15.64 -30.30 -7.08
C TYR A 26 -15.98 -29.22 -8.09
N GLU A 27 -17.20 -29.19 -8.60
CA GLU A 27 -17.70 -28.21 -9.56
C GLU A 27 -17.79 -26.79 -8.98
N LYS A 28 -17.84 -26.68 -7.65
CA LYS A 28 -17.84 -25.39 -6.94
C LYS A 28 -16.43 -24.90 -6.62
N LEU A 29 -15.40 -25.74 -6.81
CA LEU A 29 -14.03 -25.38 -6.45
C LEU A 29 -13.44 -24.39 -7.47
N GLU A 30 -13.21 -23.19 -7.02
CA GLU A 30 -12.48 -22.16 -7.75
C GLU A 30 -11.44 -21.54 -6.82
N PHE A 31 -10.16 -21.54 -7.22
CA PHE A 31 -9.11 -20.92 -6.43
C PHE A 31 -9.09 -19.39 -6.61
N TYR A 32 -8.75 -18.70 -5.54
CA TYR A 32 -8.64 -17.25 -5.60
C TYR A 32 -7.54 -16.83 -6.61
N PRO A 33 -7.77 -15.79 -7.44
CA PRO A 33 -6.80 -15.37 -8.45
C PRO A 33 -5.43 -15.08 -7.85
N LYS A 34 -4.38 -15.59 -8.48
CA LYS A 34 -2.96 -15.37 -8.12
C LYS A 34 -2.53 -15.97 -6.76
N VAL A 35 -3.40 -16.70 -6.04
CA VAL A 35 -3.09 -17.23 -4.71
C VAL A 35 -1.87 -18.16 -4.71
N PHE A 36 -1.75 -19.07 -5.67
CA PHE A 36 -0.63 -20.02 -5.74
C PHE A 36 0.72 -19.32 -5.87
N ARG A 37 0.85 -18.41 -6.84
CA ARG A 37 2.09 -17.69 -7.08
C ARG A 37 2.53 -16.92 -5.84
N ASN A 38 1.62 -16.19 -5.22
CA ASN A 38 1.93 -15.31 -4.13
C ASN A 38 2.13 -16.05 -2.81
N LEU A 39 1.28 -17.04 -2.50
CA LEU A 39 1.47 -17.85 -1.31
C LEU A 39 2.73 -18.72 -1.38
N GLY A 40 3.04 -19.27 -2.56
CA GLY A 40 4.28 -19.98 -2.80
C GLY A 40 5.52 -19.08 -2.65
N PHE A 41 5.44 -17.83 -3.12
CA PHE A 41 6.49 -16.83 -2.89
C PHE A 41 6.65 -16.55 -1.40
N ILE A 42 5.57 -16.25 -0.67
CA ILE A 42 5.59 -15.99 0.77
C ILE A 42 6.20 -17.19 1.51
N ARG A 43 5.74 -18.42 1.23
CA ARG A 43 6.23 -19.64 1.87
C ARG A 43 7.73 -19.86 1.64
N SER A 44 8.24 -19.52 0.45
CA SER A 44 9.64 -19.74 0.08
C SER A 44 10.60 -18.64 0.56
N LYS A 45 10.12 -17.42 0.79
CA LYS A 45 10.94 -16.23 1.06
C LYS A 45 10.82 -15.67 2.46
N LEU A 46 9.73 -15.98 3.17
CA LEU A 46 9.44 -15.45 4.49
C LEU A 46 9.32 -16.57 5.52
N ASP A 47 9.81 -16.32 6.72
CA ASP A 47 9.78 -17.28 7.82
C ASP A 47 8.47 -17.13 8.63
N PHE A 48 7.35 -17.56 8.01
CA PHE A 48 6.06 -17.66 8.68
C PHE A 48 5.64 -19.12 8.85
N GLU A 49 5.11 -19.45 10.03
CA GLU A 49 4.29 -20.64 10.21
C GLU A 49 2.92 -20.38 9.55
N PHE A 50 2.43 -21.31 8.73
CA PHE A 50 1.12 -21.19 8.08
C PHE A 50 0.07 -21.97 8.86
N ALA A 51 -0.94 -21.27 9.37
CA ALA A 51 -2.07 -21.87 10.06
C ALA A 51 -3.37 -21.56 9.31
N MET A 52 -4.03 -22.56 8.77
CA MET A 52 -5.39 -22.40 8.23
C MET A 52 -6.39 -22.30 9.38
N VAL A 53 -7.28 -21.31 9.36
CA VAL A 53 -8.31 -21.10 10.38
C VAL A 53 -9.63 -20.81 9.68
N THR A 54 -10.52 -21.82 9.66
CA THR A 54 -11.78 -21.72 8.90
C THR A 54 -12.99 -22.12 9.74
N ASN A 55 -14.09 -21.40 9.58
CA ASN A 55 -15.40 -21.80 10.09
C ASN A 55 -16.14 -22.58 9.02
N GLN A 56 -16.63 -23.77 9.34
CA GLN A 56 -17.38 -24.66 8.45
C GLN A 56 -18.73 -24.99 9.10
N ASP A 57 -19.69 -24.10 8.89
CA ASP A 57 -20.96 -24.10 9.60
C ASP A 57 -21.73 -25.42 9.39
N GLY A 58 -21.97 -26.12 10.50
CA GLY A 58 -22.71 -27.36 10.52
C GLY A 58 -22.00 -28.57 9.92
N LEU A 59 -20.67 -28.52 9.72
CA LEU A 59 -19.89 -29.67 9.24
C LEU A 59 -20.07 -30.90 10.14
N GLY A 60 -20.48 -32.01 9.53
CA GLY A 60 -20.82 -33.26 10.20
C GLY A 60 -22.31 -33.41 10.53
N THR A 61 -23.14 -32.41 10.16
CA THR A 61 -24.59 -32.49 10.25
C THR A 61 -25.22 -32.83 8.89
N SER A 62 -26.54 -32.98 8.83
CA SER A 62 -27.27 -33.21 7.57
C SER A 62 -27.23 -32.00 6.62
N SER A 63 -26.94 -30.78 7.14
CA SER A 63 -26.81 -29.58 6.31
C SER A 63 -25.45 -29.49 5.63
N PHE A 64 -24.41 -30.10 6.20
CA PHE A 64 -23.07 -30.14 5.61
C PHE A 64 -22.39 -31.47 5.95
N PRO A 65 -22.68 -32.57 5.21
CA PRO A 65 -22.13 -33.90 5.48
C PRO A 65 -20.60 -33.96 5.30
N GLU A 66 -19.93 -34.74 6.14
CA GLU A 66 -18.47 -34.91 6.03
C GLU A 66 -18.06 -35.54 4.69
N GLU A 67 -18.90 -36.44 4.14
CA GLU A 67 -18.67 -37.11 2.88
C GLU A 67 -18.57 -36.16 1.68
N THR A 68 -19.17 -34.97 1.76
CA THR A 68 -19.11 -33.94 0.72
C THR A 68 -17.96 -32.95 0.96
N PHE A 69 -17.67 -32.64 2.23
CA PHE A 69 -16.62 -31.69 2.60
C PHE A 69 -15.21 -32.24 2.36
N TRP A 70 -14.88 -33.41 2.95
CA TRP A 70 -13.50 -33.90 2.96
C TRP A 70 -12.89 -34.13 1.58
N PRO A 71 -13.60 -34.70 0.58
CA PRO A 71 -13.02 -34.91 -0.74
C PRO A 71 -12.55 -33.55 -1.37
N VAL A 72 -13.34 -32.50 -1.27
CA VAL A 72 -13.00 -31.18 -1.82
C VAL A 72 -11.91 -30.50 -0.99
N HIS A 73 -12.02 -30.51 0.33
CA HIS A 73 -10.99 -29.97 1.22
C HIS A 73 -9.63 -30.63 0.98
N ASN A 74 -9.61 -31.96 0.88
CA ASN A 74 -8.38 -32.71 0.62
C ASN A 74 -7.78 -32.38 -0.76
N LEU A 75 -8.62 -32.13 -1.76
CA LEU A 75 -8.16 -31.69 -3.08
C LEU A 75 -7.53 -30.30 -3.00
N VAL A 76 -8.14 -29.35 -2.27
CA VAL A 76 -7.56 -28.02 -2.02
C VAL A 76 -6.19 -28.14 -1.37
N MET A 77 -6.09 -28.90 -0.27
CA MET A 77 -4.83 -29.09 0.45
C MET A 77 -3.77 -29.78 -0.42
N LYS A 78 -4.15 -30.81 -1.17
CA LYS A 78 -3.23 -31.50 -2.08
C LYS A 78 -2.75 -30.63 -3.22
N THR A 79 -3.61 -29.77 -3.75
CA THR A 79 -3.24 -28.82 -4.81
C THR A 79 -2.23 -27.80 -4.29
N LEU A 80 -2.47 -27.24 -3.10
CA LEU A 80 -1.54 -26.32 -2.45
C LEU A 80 -0.18 -26.99 -2.17
N GLU A 81 -0.19 -28.22 -1.64
CA GLU A 81 1.03 -29.02 -1.39
C GLU A 81 1.84 -29.25 -2.67
N ASN A 82 1.17 -29.57 -3.79
CA ASN A 82 1.83 -29.76 -5.09
C ASN A 82 2.53 -28.48 -5.60
N GLU A 83 2.03 -27.29 -5.23
CA GLU A 83 2.64 -25.99 -5.51
C GLU A 83 3.68 -25.56 -4.44
N GLY A 84 4.05 -26.47 -3.52
CA GLY A 84 5.00 -26.21 -2.45
C GLY A 84 4.44 -25.37 -1.30
N ILE A 85 3.12 -25.21 -1.24
CA ILE A 85 2.44 -24.43 -0.20
C ILE A 85 1.91 -25.41 0.85
N THR A 86 2.65 -25.52 1.95
CA THR A 86 2.29 -26.41 3.06
C THR A 86 1.79 -25.61 4.25
N PHE A 87 0.70 -26.08 4.86
CA PHE A 87 0.20 -25.58 6.13
C PHE A 87 0.79 -26.39 7.28
N ASP A 88 1.29 -25.68 8.30
CA ASP A 88 1.85 -26.30 9.49
C ASP A 88 0.72 -26.76 10.44
N GLU A 89 -0.42 -26.05 10.42
CA GLU A 89 -1.61 -26.36 11.21
C GLU A 89 -2.89 -26.07 10.40
N VAL A 90 -3.95 -26.83 10.69
CA VAL A 90 -5.28 -26.64 10.10
C VAL A 90 -6.33 -26.69 11.19
N PHE A 91 -7.00 -25.59 11.43
CA PHE A 91 -8.05 -25.44 12.44
C PHE A 91 -9.41 -25.26 11.75
N ILE A 92 -10.34 -26.18 12.02
CA ILE A 92 -11.67 -26.18 11.43
C ILE A 92 -12.71 -26.11 12.57
N ASP A 93 -13.41 -25.01 12.68
CA ASP A 93 -14.59 -24.93 13.54
C ASP A 93 -15.81 -25.43 12.79
N ARG A 94 -16.66 -26.20 13.45
CA ARG A 94 -17.84 -26.88 12.88
C ARG A 94 -19.17 -26.32 13.38
N SER A 95 -19.11 -25.39 14.33
CA SER A 95 -20.27 -24.87 15.01
C SER A 95 -21.04 -23.87 14.16
N PHE A 96 -22.33 -23.75 14.43
CA PHE A 96 -23.13 -22.64 13.91
C PHE A 96 -22.88 -21.36 14.69
N PRO A 97 -23.20 -20.18 14.12
CA PRO A 97 -23.04 -18.89 14.82
C PRO A 97 -23.78 -18.84 16.16
N GLU A 98 -24.99 -19.41 16.23
CA GLU A 98 -25.84 -19.45 17.42
C GLU A 98 -25.29 -20.31 18.57
N ASP A 99 -24.40 -21.28 18.27
CA ASP A 99 -23.77 -22.13 19.29
C ASP A 99 -22.81 -21.33 20.19
N ASN A 100 -22.39 -20.16 19.73
CA ASN A 100 -21.44 -19.31 20.45
C ASN A 100 -20.17 -20.03 20.90
N ALA A 101 -19.72 -21.03 20.12
CA ALA A 101 -18.58 -21.87 20.45
C ALA A 101 -17.30 -21.05 20.67
N PRO A 102 -16.47 -21.34 21.69
CA PRO A 102 -15.24 -20.61 21.92
C PRO A 102 -14.18 -20.83 20.83
N THR A 103 -14.35 -21.87 20.02
CA THR A 103 -13.47 -22.26 18.91
C THR A 103 -13.77 -21.51 17.60
N ARG A 104 -15.00 -20.99 17.45
CA ARG A 104 -15.44 -20.29 16.26
C ARG A 104 -14.84 -18.89 16.15
N LYS A 105 -14.26 -18.53 14.96
CA LYS A 105 -13.84 -17.15 14.65
C LYS A 105 -15.02 -16.17 14.88
N PRO A 106 -14.83 -15.02 15.52
CA PRO A 106 -13.55 -14.38 15.86
C PRO A 106 -12.94 -14.80 17.20
N ARG A 107 -13.46 -15.84 17.87
CA ARG A 107 -12.89 -16.33 19.12
C ARG A 107 -11.65 -17.17 18.87
N THR A 108 -10.77 -17.25 19.89
CA THR A 108 -9.43 -17.81 19.77
C THR A 108 -9.28 -19.20 20.37
N GLY A 109 -10.38 -19.89 20.70
CA GLY A 109 -10.34 -21.15 21.44
C GLY A 109 -9.55 -22.27 20.77
N MET A 110 -9.49 -22.33 19.43
CA MET A 110 -8.64 -23.28 18.71
C MET A 110 -7.16 -22.89 18.71
N LEU A 111 -6.84 -21.63 18.98
CA LEU A 111 -5.53 -21.02 18.76
C LEU A 111 -4.72 -20.85 20.05
N GLY A 112 -5.09 -21.57 21.11
CA GLY A 112 -4.45 -21.49 22.43
C GLY A 112 -2.94 -21.77 22.41
N LYS A 113 -2.47 -22.57 21.45
CA LYS A 113 -1.03 -22.87 21.26
C LYS A 113 -0.21 -21.59 21.00
N TYR A 114 -0.80 -20.58 20.41
CA TYR A 114 -0.13 -19.32 20.03
C TYR A 114 -0.23 -18.24 21.12
N LEU A 115 -1.31 -18.30 21.92
CA LEU A 115 -1.58 -17.29 22.94
C LEU A 115 -0.67 -17.49 24.18
N ASN A 116 -0.12 -16.39 24.69
CA ASN A 116 0.78 -16.39 25.86
C ASN A 116 1.99 -17.32 25.70
N ASN A 117 2.40 -17.62 24.48
CA ASN A 117 3.53 -18.49 24.16
C ASN A 117 4.70 -17.64 23.66
N PRO A 118 5.82 -17.56 24.40
CA PRO A 118 6.96 -16.71 24.05
C PRO A 118 7.73 -17.19 22.80
N GLU A 119 7.42 -18.36 22.27
CA GLU A 119 8.00 -18.84 21.01
C GLU A 119 7.45 -18.09 19.79
N TYR A 120 6.24 -17.49 19.93
CA TYR A 120 5.55 -16.80 18.83
C TYR A 120 5.57 -15.28 19.01
N ASP A 121 5.76 -14.58 17.89
CA ASP A 121 5.63 -13.13 17.76
C ASP A 121 4.27 -12.80 17.11
N LEU A 122 3.24 -12.64 17.93
CA LEU A 122 1.92 -12.29 17.43
C LEU A 122 1.86 -10.86 16.90
N THR A 123 2.68 -9.94 17.40
CA THR A 123 2.70 -8.55 16.89
C THR A 123 3.24 -8.46 15.46
N GLY A 124 4.14 -9.36 15.07
CA GLY A 124 4.65 -9.52 13.72
C GLY A 124 3.88 -10.54 12.86
N SER A 125 2.77 -11.08 13.38
CA SER A 125 1.91 -12.06 12.70
C SER A 125 0.69 -11.39 12.07
N PHE A 126 0.01 -12.10 11.15
CA PHE A 126 -1.18 -11.56 10.48
C PHE A 126 -2.29 -12.60 10.36
N VAL A 127 -3.53 -12.13 10.37
CA VAL A 127 -4.70 -12.89 9.90
C VAL A 127 -5.03 -12.43 8.49
N ILE A 128 -5.21 -13.34 7.55
CA ILE A 128 -5.61 -13.06 6.17
C ILE A 128 -7.02 -13.65 5.97
N GLY A 129 -7.99 -12.81 5.66
CA GLY A 129 -9.37 -13.23 5.46
C GLY A 129 -10.23 -12.14 4.82
N ASP A 130 -11.42 -12.51 4.36
CA ASP A 130 -12.32 -11.63 3.60
C ASP A 130 -13.49 -11.07 4.42
N LEU A 131 -13.68 -11.57 5.66
CA LEU A 131 -14.74 -11.14 6.55
C LEU A 131 -14.22 -10.23 7.67
N TYR A 132 -15.08 -9.33 8.18
CA TYR A 132 -14.75 -8.52 9.35
C TYR A 132 -14.41 -9.38 10.60
N THR A 133 -14.94 -10.61 10.68
CA THR A 133 -14.64 -11.55 11.76
C THR A 133 -13.18 -12.04 11.75
N ASP A 134 -12.51 -12.00 10.59
CA ASP A 134 -11.08 -12.28 10.49
C ASP A 134 -10.26 -11.11 11.06
N VAL A 135 -10.69 -9.87 10.79
CA VAL A 135 -10.08 -8.67 11.38
C VAL A 135 -10.29 -8.64 12.90
N GLU A 136 -11.46 -9.04 13.37
CA GLU A 136 -11.75 -9.17 14.80
C GLU A 136 -10.94 -10.31 15.45
N LEU A 137 -10.71 -11.43 14.73
CA LEU A 137 -9.81 -12.49 15.17
C LEU A 137 -8.37 -11.96 15.35
N ALA A 138 -7.88 -11.15 14.41
CA ALA A 138 -6.56 -10.52 14.52
C ALA A 138 -6.47 -9.64 15.77
N LYS A 139 -7.47 -8.81 16.04
CA LYS A 139 -7.59 -8.03 17.28
C LYS A 139 -7.50 -8.93 18.51
N ASN A 140 -8.26 -10.03 18.54
CA ASN A 140 -8.33 -10.93 19.69
C ASN A 140 -7.03 -11.73 19.90
N LEU A 141 -6.26 -11.96 18.83
CA LEU A 141 -4.92 -12.56 18.88
C LEU A 141 -3.82 -11.55 19.25
N GLY A 142 -4.06 -10.24 19.15
CA GLY A 142 -3.05 -9.21 19.33
C GLY A 142 -2.13 -9.02 18.13
N CYS A 143 -2.62 -9.37 16.92
CA CYS A 143 -1.93 -9.14 15.65
C CYS A 143 -2.73 -8.18 14.75
N LYS A 144 -2.30 -8.01 13.50
CA LYS A 144 -3.01 -7.22 12.49
C LYS A 144 -3.64 -8.14 11.44
N ALA A 145 -4.64 -7.62 10.73
CA ALA A 145 -5.28 -8.32 9.63
C ALA A 145 -4.87 -7.77 8.27
N ILE A 146 -4.84 -8.66 7.28
CA ILE A 146 -4.88 -8.35 5.87
C ILE A 146 -6.29 -8.71 5.40
N TYR A 147 -7.08 -7.70 5.07
CA TYR A 147 -8.49 -7.83 4.75
C TYR A 147 -8.68 -7.93 3.23
N LEU A 148 -9.22 -9.06 2.74
CA LEU A 148 -9.40 -9.33 1.31
C LEU A 148 -10.61 -8.60 0.71
N GLN A 149 -10.74 -7.32 1.00
CA GLN A 149 -11.71 -6.43 0.40
C GLN A 149 -11.04 -5.10 0.05
N ASP A 150 -11.54 -4.43 -0.98
CA ASP A 150 -11.04 -3.10 -1.35
C ASP A 150 -11.75 -1.98 -0.56
N ASP A 151 -12.92 -2.26 0.02
CA ASP A 151 -13.69 -1.34 0.85
C ASP A 151 -13.58 -1.70 2.34
N LYS A 152 -13.26 -0.70 3.16
CA LYS A 152 -13.15 -0.81 4.62
C LYS A 152 -14.41 -0.36 5.39
N SER A 153 -15.51 -0.02 4.71
CA SER A 153 -16.72 0.52 5.37
C SER A 153 -17.25 -0.41 6.47
N ALA A 154 -17.25 -1.72 6.22
CA ALA A 154 -17.67 -2.72 7.21
C ALA A 154 -16.77 -2.76 8.46
N LEU A 155 -15.52 -2.34 8.37
CA LEU A 155 -14.59 -2.25 9.50
C LEU A 155 -14.83 -0.97 10.31
N LEU A 156 -15.10 0.16 9.63
CA LEU A 156 -15.42 1.43 10.27
C LEU A 156 -16.64 1.32 11.19
N ASP A 157 -17.71 0.70 10.67
CA ASP A 157 -18.97 0.50 11.43
C ASP A 157 -18.76 -0.34 12.71
N LYS A 158 -17.69 -1.11 12.78
CA LYS A 158 -17.36 -2.00 13.90
C LYS A 158 -16.17 -1.52 14.74
N GLY A 159 -15.52 -0.41 14.37
CA GLY A 159 -14.32 0.09 15.06
C GLY A 159 -13.14 -0.88 14.97
N LEU A 160 -12.97 -1.51 13.79
CA LEU A 160 -11.92 -2.49 13.53
C LEU A 160 -10.83 -1.99 12.57
N GLU A 161 -10.93 -0.77 12.07
CA GLU A 161 -9.99 -0.21 11.09
C GLU A 161 -8.54 -0.17 11.58
N ASP A 162 -8.33 0.07 12.87
CA ASP A 162 -6.99 0.10 13.48
C ASP A 162 -6.31 -1.27 13.51
N TYR A 163 -7.07 -2.34 13.36
CA TYR A 163 -6.54 -3.71 13.31
C TYR A 163 -6.30 -4.22 11.89
N CYS A 164 -6.69 -3.45 10.87
CA CYS A 164 -6.47 -3.76 9.46
C CYS A 164 -5.18 -3.09 8.97
N ALA A 165 -4.14 -3.88 8.73
CA ALA A 165 -2.88 -3.38 8.19
C ALA A 165 -2.98 -3.12 6.68
N LEU A 166 -3.65 -4.00 5.93
CA LEU A 166 -3.85 -3.87 4.49
C LEU A 166 -5.27 -4.31 4.12
N ALA A 167 -5.93 -3.57 3.21
CA ALA A 167 -7.19 -3.97 2.59
C ALA A 167 -7.01 -4.01 1.07
N THR A 168 -7.15 -5.19 0.49
CA THR A 168 -7.02 -5.41 -0.96
C THR A 168 -7.49 -6.79 -1.35
N LYS A 169 -8.10 -6.92 -2.53
CA LYS A 169 -8.41 -8.22 -3.17
C LYS A 169 -7.25 -8.77 -4.00
N ASP A 170 -6.15 -8.04 -4.13
CA ASP A 170 -5.01 -8.45 -4.96
C ASP A 170 -3.91 -9.13 -4.15
N TRP A 171 -3.72 -10.43 -4.37
CA TRP A 171 -2.67 -11.22 -3.74
C TRP A 171 -1.24 -10.75 -4.07
N ASP A 172 -1.03 -10.04 -5.19
CA ASP A 172 0.27 -9.43 -5.49
C ASP A 172 0.62 -8.36 -4.45
N LYS A 173 -0.36 -7.52 -4.08
CA LYS A 173 -0.18 -6.50 -3.03
C LYS A 173 0.03 -7.11 -1.64
N ILE A 174 -0.63 -8.24 -1.35
CA ILE A 174 -0.44 -8.96 -0.09
C ILE A 174 1.01 -9.48 0.02
N ALA A 175 1.51 -10.13 -1.03
CA ALA A 175 2.88 -10.63 -1.05
C ALA A 175 3.90 -9.47 -0.96
N GLU A 176 3.63 -8.38 -1.67
CA GLU A 176 4.45 -7.17 -1.63
C GLU A 176 4.51 -6.56 -0.23
N PHE A 177 3.36 -6.39 0.42
CA PHE A 177 3.24 -5.88 1.78
C PHE A 177 4.00 -6.74 2.79
N LEU A 178 3.78 -8.07 2.77
CA LEU A 178 4.44 -8.99 3.70
C LEU A 178 5.96 -9.07 3.50
N PHE A 179 6.43 -8.98 2.27
CA PHE A 179 7.84 -9.11 1.93
C PHE A 179 8.61 -7.81 2.14
N ALA A 180 8.07 -6.69 1.70
CA ALA A 180 8.79 -5.43 1.60
C ALA A 180 8.26 -4.33 2.54
N GLY A 181 7.17 -4.62 3.27
CA GLY A 181 6.53 -3.68 4.21
C GLY A 181 5.80 -2.52 3.52
N GLU A 182 5.25 -1.64 4.34
CA GLU A 182 4.59 -0.42 3.89
C GLU A 182 5.61 0.62 3.41
N ARG A 183 5.23 1.41 2.40
CA ARG A 183 6.01 2.56 1.94
C ARG A 183 5.33 3.86 2.33
N VAL A 184 5.09 3.97 3.62
CA VAL A 184 4.49 5.15 4.26
C VAL A 184 5.54 5.89 5.07
N ALA A 185 5.59 7.20 4.93
CA ALA A 185 6.43 8.05 5.76
C ALA A 185 5.71 9.31 6.21
N GLU A 186 6.15 9.84 7.33
CA GLU A 186 5.69 11.11 7.88
C GLU A 186 6.88 12.02 8.18
N VAL A 187 6.73 13.30 7.92
CA VAL A 187 7.69 14.35 8.24
C VAL A 187 6.99 15.51 8.90
N CYS A 188 7.50 15.90 10.06
CA CYS A 188 7.20 17.18 10.70
C CYS A 188 8.43 18.07 10.55
N ARG A 189 8.27 19.26 9.96
CA ARG A 189 9.32 20.27 9.82
C ARG A 189 8.82 21.58 10.42
N LYS A 190 9.57 22.10 11.38
CA LYS A 190 9.25 23.37 12.04
C LYS A 190 10.45 24.29 12.00
N THR A 191 10.25 25.51 11.51
CA THR A 191 11.20 26.63 11.54
C THR A 191 10.57 27.80 12.30
N ASN A 192 11.16 28.98 12.23
CA ASN A 192 10.54 30.20 12.73
C ASN A 192 9.47 30.70 11.75
N GLU A 193 9.55 30.33 10.47
CA GLU A 193 8.71 30.81 9.37
C GLU A 193 7.60 29.82 9.01
N THR A 194 7.82 28.53 9.24
CA THR A 194 6.88 27.47 8.80
C THR A 194 6.67 26.38 9.85
N ASP A 195 5.45 25.82 9.88
CA ASP A 195 5.10 24.62 10.64
C ASP A 195 4.40 23.64 9.67
N ILE A 196 5.07 22.53 9.36
CA ILE A 196 4.72 21.64 8.25
C ILE A 196 4.56 20.20 8.75
N TYR A 197 3.45 19.56 8.37
CA TYR A 197 3.24 18.12 8.49
C TYR A 197 2.96 17.53 7.12
N ILE A 198 3.73 16.52 6.74
CA ILE A 198 3.54 15.76 5.50
C ILE A 198 3.52 14.27 5.79
N LYS A 199 2.54 13.58 5.20
CA LYS A 199 2.47 12.11 5.13
C LYS A 199 2.34 11.69 3.68
N VAL A 200 3.15 10.71 3.27
CA VAL A 200 3.15 10.11 1.94
C VAL A 200 2.97 8.61 2.06
N ASP A 201 2.04 8.06 1.27
CA ASP A 201 1.94 6.63 1.00
C ASP A 201 2.21 6.41 -0.49
N LEU A 202 3.31 5.71 -0.82
CA LEU A 202 3.71 5.43 -2.20
C LEU A 202 2.84 4.36 -2.88
N ASP A 203 2.12 3.55 -2.09
CA ASP A 203 1.20 2.49 -2.55
C ASP A 203 -0.27 2.92 -2.47
N GLY A 204 -0.50 4.23 -2.39
CA GLY A 204 -1.80 4.86 -2.24
C GLY A 204 -2.71 4.76 -3.46
N SER A 205 -3.83 5.45 -3.35
CA SER A 205 -4.90 5.49 -4.38
C SER A 205 -5.09 6.87 -5.02
N GLY A 206 -4.28 7.86 -4.63
CA GLY A 206 -4.37 9.25 -5.07
C GLY A 206 -5.27 10.12 -4.17
N LYS A 207 -5.49 9.73 -2.93
CA LYS A 207 -6.21 10.55 -1.93
C LYS A 207 -5.34 11.70 -1.46
N CYS A 208 -5.88 12.92 -1.53
CA CYS A 208 -5.16 14.13 -1.15
C CYS A 208 -5.91 14.90 -0.06
N ASN A 209 -5.19 15.33 0.97
CA ASN A 209 -5.65 16.26 2.00
C ASN A 209 -4.59 17.35 2.17
N ILE A 210 -4.73 18.44 1.40
CA ILE A 210 -3.68 19.44 1.22
C ILE A 210 -4.21 20.81 1.62
N SER A 211 -3.42 21.52 2.43
CA SER A 211 -3.69 22.90 2.84
C SER A 211 -2.37 23.61 3.14
N THR A 212 -1.95 24.51 2.26
CA THR A 212 -0.74 25.34 2.42
C THR A 212 -1.06 26.81 2.67
N GLY A 213 -2.33 27.21 2.48
CA GLY A 213 -2.77 28.60 2.47
C GLY A 213 -2.64 29.27 1.10
N LEU A 214 -2.09 28.60 0.08
CA LEU A 214 -1.95 29.07 -1.30
C LEU A 214 -2.77 28.16 -2.22
N GLY A 215 -3.95 28.61 -2.66
CA GLY A 215 -4.92 27.77 -3.38
C GLY A 215 -4.38 27.19 -4.69
N PHE A 216 -3.59 27.94 -5.45
CA PHE A 216 -2.97 27.45 -6.66
C PHE A 216 -1.88 26.41 -6.36
N PHE A 217 -1.11 26.59 -5.30
CA PHE A 217 -0.09 25.64 -4.89
C PHE A 217 -0.71 24.33 -4.38
N ASP A 218 -1.80 24.40 -3.60
CA ASP A 218 -2.56 23.24 -3.18
C ASP A 218 -3.02 22.41 -4.39
N HIS A 219 -3.56 23.09 -5.42
CA HIS A 219 -3.97 22.46 -6.67
C HIS A 219 -2.79 21.78 -7.40
N MET A 220 -1.61 22.38 -7.41
CA MET A 220 -0.40 21.78 -8.00
C MET A 220 0.07 20.54 -7.23
N LEU A 221 0.06 20.58 -5.91
CA LEU A 221 0.42 19.44 -5.07
C LEU A 221 -0.59 18.26 -5.22
N GLU A 222 -1.89 18.59 -5.40
CA GLU A 222 -2.91 17.58 -5.72
C GLU A 222 -2.61 16.83 -7.03
N GLN A 223 -2.00 17.48 -8.03
CA GLN A 223 -1.61 16.80 -9.26
C GLN A 223 -0.60 15.69 -8.98
N ILE A 224 0.34 15.93 -8.03
CA ILE A 224 1.33 14.90 -7.63
C ILE A 224 0.61 13.68 -7.05
N GLY A 225 -0.29 13.85 -6.09
CA GLY A 225 -1.02 12.74 -5.48
C GLY A 225 -1.90 11.99 -6.48
N LYS A 226 -2.80 12.70 -7.15
CA LYS A 226 -3.79 12.10 -8.05
C LYS A 226 -3.14 11.37 -9.24
N HIS A 227 -2.24 12.02 -9.95
CA HIS A 227 -1.60 11.41 -11.14
C HIS A 227 -0.46 10.45 -10.78
N GLY A 228 0.15 10.63 -9.60
CA GLY A 228 1.14 9.71 -9.02
C GLY A 228 0.52 8.46 -8.41
N SER A 229 -0.80 8.46 -8.14
CA SER A 229 -1.49 7.46 -7.31
C SER A 229 -0.88 7.35 -5.91
N LEU A 230 -0.40 8.48 -5.37
CA LEU A 230 0.13 8.60 -4.01
C LEU A 230 -0.96 9.13 -3.09
N ASP A 231 -1.10 8.60 -1.88
CA ASP A 231 -1.92 9.27 -0.89
C ASP A 231 -1.06 10.33 -0.18
N LEU A 232 -1.51 11.59 -0.23
CA LEU A 232 -0.79 12.74 0.29
C LEU A 232 -1.61 13.47 1.34
N THR A 233 -1.03 13.66 2.53
CA THR A 233 -1.50 14.65 3.50
C THR A 233 -0.43 15.70 3.65
N ILE A 234 -0.77 16.98 3.38
CA ILE A 234 0.14 18.12 3.47
C ILE A 234 -0.58 19.24 4.22
N GLN A 235 -0.09 19.57 5.40
CA GLN A 235 -0.63 20.67 6.23
C GLN A 235 0.50 21.64 6.54
N VAL A 236 0.34 22.87 6.11
CA VAL A 236 1.36 23.92 6.23
C VAL A 236 0.76 25.18 6.86
N LYS A 237 1.49 25.73 7.82
CA LYS A 237 1.29 27.09 8.33
C LYS A 237 2.58 27.85 8.09
N GLY A 238 2.59 28.74 7.12
CA GLY A 238 3.71 29.61 6.81
C GLY A 238 3.42 31.06 7.15
N ASP A 239 4.44 31.90 7.08
CA ASP A 239 4.43 33.32 7.31
C ASP A 239 3.99 34.12 6.07
N LEU A 240 2.82 33.75 5.50
CA LEU A 240 2.28 34.34 4.27
C LEU A 240 2.06 35.83 4.32
N GLU A 241 2.10 36.45 5.50
CA GLU A 241 2.12 37.90 5.68
C GLU A 241 3.46 38.54 5.24
N VAL A 242 4.54 37.76 5.15
CA VAL A 242 5.83 38.15 4.58
C VAL A 242 5.79 37.98 3.08
N ASP A 243 5.76 36.72 2.64
CA ASP A 243 5.51 36.29 1.26
C ASP A 243 5.23 34.76 1.20
N GLU A 244 5.14 34.23 -0.02
CA GLU A 244 4.91 32.80 -0.28
C GLU A 244 6.19 31.96 -0.33
N HIS A 245 7.38 32.55 -0.32
CA HIS A 245 8.66 31.89 -0.59
C HIS A 245 8.93 30.76 0.41
N HIS A 246 8.94 31.06 1.71
CA HIS A 246 9.23 30.09 2.76
C HIS A 246 8.23 28.93 2.75
N THR A 247 6.96 29.22 2.53
CA THR A 247 5.89 28.22 2.45
C THR A 247 6.15 27.23 1.31
N ILE A 248 6.50 27.70 0.12
CA ILE A 248 6.69 26.86 -1.07
C ILE A 248 7.98 26.04 -0.95
N GLU A 249 9.09 26.69 -0.59
CA GLU A 249 10.40 26.03 -0.51
C GLU A 249 10.46 24.99 0.60
N ASP A 250 10.03 25.33 1.81
CA ASP A 250 10.01 24.40 2.95
C ASP A 250 9.05 23.22 2.74
N THR A 251 7.92 23.45 2.06
CA THR A 251 7.02 22.35 1.66
C THR A 251 7.70 21.41 0.69
N ALA A 252 8.45 21.93 -0.30
CA ALA A 252 9.20 21.11 -1.25
C ALA A 252 10.29 20.27 -0.55
N ILE A 253 11.02 20.85 0.39
CA ILE A 253 12.02 20.15 1.20
C ILE A 253 11.37 19.03 2.01
N ALA A 254 10.31 19.35 2.74
CA ALA A 254 9.61 18.36 3.58
C ALA A 254 8.98 17.22 2.75
N LEU A 255 8.43 17.53 1.56
CA LEU A 255 7.90 16.52 0.64
C LEU A 255 9.01 15.64 0.07
N GLY A 256 10.14 16.22 -0.30
CA GLY A 256 11.29 15.47 -0.79
C GLY A 256 11.87 14.52 0.27
N ASP A 257 12.01 14.98 1.51
CA ASP A 257 12.44 14.17 2.65
C ASP A 257 11.46 13.04 2.93
N CYS A 258 10.15 13.32 2.84
CA CYS A 258 9.11 12.32 3.06
C CYS A 258 9.13 11.24 1.97
N LEU A 259 9.25 11.61 0.70
CA LEU A 259 9.43 10.68 -0.42
C LEU A 259 10.69 9.81 -0.24
N GLY A 260 11.82 10.41 0.11
CA GLY A 260 13.06 9.70 0.36
C GLY A 260 12.96 8.68 1.50
N LYS A 261 12.28 9.03 2.60
CA LYS A 261 12.00 8.12 3.72
C LYS A 261 11.07 6.98 3.31
N ALA A 262 9.99 7.26 2.56
CA ALA A 262 9.06 6.25 2.09
C ALA A 262 9.69 5.26 1.10
N LEU A 263 10.65 5.70 0.27
CA LEU A 263 11.44 4.84 -0.63
C LEU A 263 12.39 3.90 0.10
N GLY A 264 12.79 4.23 1.31
CA GLY A 264 13.69 3.42 2.13
C GLY A 264 15.01 3.10 1.40
N ASP A 265 15.35 1.83 1.35
CA ASP A 265 16.60 1.33 0.71
C ASP A 265 16.53 1.22 -0.83
N LYS A 266 15.40 1.58 -1.41
CA LYS A 266 15.14 1.62 -2.86
C LYS A 266 15.28 0.27 -3.57
N ARG A 267 15.13 -0.85 -2.85
CA ARG A 267 15.16 -2.18 -3.45
C ARG A 267 13.92 -2.43 -4.29
N GLY A 268 14.12 -3.07 -5.43
CA GLY A 268 13.04 -3.51 -6.32
C GLY A 268 12.29 -2.39 -7.05
N ILE A 269 12.70 -1.11 -6.91
CA ILE A 269 12.06 -0.02 -7.65
C ILE A 269 12.56 0.05 -9.10
N GLU A 270 11.74 0.60 -9.99
CA GLU A 270 12.14 0.88 -11.38
C GLU A 270 13.17 2.00 -11.49
N ARG A 271 13.29 2.85 -10.47
CA ARG A 271 14.23 3.95 -10.32
C ARG A 271 14.00 5.13 -11.29
N TYR A 272 13.62 4.88 -12.53
CA TYR A 272 13.48 5.88 -13.59
C TYR A 272 12.03 6.10 -14.00
N GLY A 273 11.70 7.33 -14.45
CA GLY A 273 10.38 7.65 -14.98
C GLY A 273 10.36 8.91 -15.84
N TYR A 274 9.36 9.06 -16.71
CA TYR A 274 9.24 10.18 -17.65
C TYR A 274 7.83 10.41 -18.26
N CYS A 275 7.50 11.53 -18.68
CA CYS A 275 6.90 12.41 -19.68
C CYS A 275 5.40 12.37 -20.03
N LEU A 276 4.77 13.60 -20.31
CA LEU A 276 3.48 13.68 -21.00
C LEU A 276 3.11 15.07 -21.60
N PRO A 277 2.11 15.17 -22.54
CA PRO A 277 1.51 16.42 -23.04
C PRO A 277 0.40 16.93 -22.09
N MET A 278 0.13 18.25 -22.18
CA MET A 278 -1.01 18.93 -21.56
C MET A 278 -1.57 19.97 -22.54
N ASP A 279 -2.65 19.66 -23.24
CA ASP A 279 -3.29 20.50 -24.27
C ASP A 279 -2.28 21.07 -25.28
N ASP A 280 -2.05 22.40 -25.24
CA ASP A 280 -1.08 23.09 -26.11
C ASP A 280 0.38 22.95 -25.63
N CYS A 281 0.62 22.30 -24.49
CA CYS A 281 1.92 22.21 -23.88
C CYS A 281 2.48 20.79 -23.95
N LEU A 282 3.77 20.69 -24.23
CA LEU A 282 4.54 19.46 -24.06
C LEU A 282 5.46 19.61 -22.87
N CYS A 283 5.24 18.78 -21.86
CA CYS A 283 6.05 18.78 -20.63
C CYS A 283 6.81 17.46 -20.54
N GLN A 284 8.12 17.55 -20.45
CA GLN A 284 9.03 16.43 -20.32
C GLN A 284 9.67 16.47 -18.95
N VAL A 285 9.39 15.47 -18.14
CA VAL A 285 10.05 15.27 -16.85
C VAL A 285 10.70 13.90 -16.88
N ALA A 286 12.01 13.84 -16.69
CA ALA A 286 12.75 12.62 -16.47
C ALA A 286 13.38 12.67 -15.09
N LEU A 287 13.23 11.59 -14.31
CA LEU A 287 13.79 11.50 -12.97
C LEU A 287 14.60 10.22 -12.76
N ASP A 288 15.57 10.30 -11.84
CA ASP A 288 16.36 9.18 -11.35
C ASP A 288 16.55 9.31 -9.83
N PHE A 289 16.06 8.34 -9.06
CA PHE A 289 16.30 8.24 -7.61
C PHE A 289 17.73 7.72 -7.29
N GLY A 290 18.71 8.18 -8.04
CA GLY A 290 20.11 7.75 -7.98
C GLY A 290 20.93 8.25 -6.77
N GLY A 291 20.31 8.92 -5.80
CA GLY A 291 20.98 9.40 -4.57
C GLY A 291 21.83 10.66 -4.74
N ARG A 292 21.95 11.21 -5.96
CA ARG A 292 22.73 12.42 -6.28
C ARG A 292 21.80 13.46 -6.87
N PRO A 293 21.42 14.50 -6.09
CA PRO A 293 20.48 15.52 -6.55
C PRO A 293 21.09 16.36 -7.68
N TRP A 294 20.29 16.62 -8.71
CA TRP A 294 20.64 17.53 -9.79
C TRP A 294 19.37 17.94 -10.51
N LEU A 295 19.17 19.24 -10.70
CA LEU A 295 18.09 19.78 -11.49
C LEU A 295 18.60 20.39 -12.79
N VAL A 296 18.03 19.95 -13.92
CA VAL A 296 18.08 20.64 -15.20
C VAL A 296 16.69 21.23 -15.44
N TRP A 297 16.62 22.54 -15.62
CA TRP A 297 15.39 23.28 -15.83
C TRP A 297 15.42 24.01 -17.17
N ASP A 298 14.56 23.63 -18.09
CA ASP A 298 14.37 24.24 -19.39
C ASP A 298 12.86 24.55 -19.60
N ALA A 299 12.38 25.55 -18.86
CA ALA A 299 11.02 26.04 -18.95
C ALA A 299 10.98 27.54 -18.65
N GLU A 300 10.53 28.32 -19.63
CA GLU A 300 10.39 29.77 -19.50
C GLU A 300 8.95 30.14 -19.14
N PHE A 301 8.82 31.11 -18.22
CA PHE A 301 7.56 31.74 -17.85
C PHE A 301 7.73 33.25 -17.96
N LYS A 302 6.76 33.92 -18.64
CA LYS A 302 6.77 35.37 -18.89
C LYS A 302 5.85 36.13 -17.92
N ARG A 303 4.83 35.43 -17.39
CA ARG A 303 3.94 35.99 -16.39
C ARG A 303 4.67 36.06 -15.06
N GLU A 304 4.45 37.15 -14.32
CA GLU A 304 5.01 37.30 -12.96
C GLU A 304 4.42 36.27 -11.99
N LYS A 305 3.11 36.01 -12.08
CA LYS A 305 2.38 35.07 -11.22
C LYS A 305 1.37 34.25 -11.99
N ILE A 306 1.10 33.04 -11.49
CA ILE A 306 -0.04 32.19 -11.90
C ILE A 306 -0.79 31.84 -10.61
N GLY A 307 -2.07 32.26 -10.50
CA GLY A 307 -2.73 32.29 -9.21
C GLY A 307 -1.96 33.22 -8.24
N GLU A 308 -1.76 32.79 -7.02
CA GLU A 308 -0.97 33.48 -6.01
C GLU A 308 0.53 33.18 -6.11
N MET A 309 0.93 32.16 -6.92
CA MET A 309 2.29 31.66 -6.98
C MET A 309 3.16 32.45 -7.99
N PRO A 310 4.27 33.07 -7.58
CA PRO A 310 5.24 33.66 -8.50
C PRO A 310 5.89 32.61 -9.37
N THR A 311 6.12 32.92 -10.63
CA THR A 311 6.65 31.92 -11.58
C THR A 311 8.10 31.56 -11.31
N GLU A 312 8.87 32.41 -10.66
CA GLU A 312 10.24 32.11 -10.18
C GLU A 312 10.24 30.99 -9.14
N MET A 313 9.19 30.86 -8.33
CA MET A 313 9.05 29.83 -7.31
C MET A 313 8.90 28.42 -7.90
N PHE A 314 8.57 28.26 -9.16
CA PHE A 314 8.52 26.95 -9.80
C PHE A 314 9.91 26.30 -9.80
N LEU A 315 10.93 27.01 -10.24
CA LEU A 315 12.31 26.51 -10.19
C LEU A 315 12.74 26.18 -8.77
N HIS A 316 12.47 27.08 -7.81
CA HIS A 316 12.80 26.87 -6.40
C HIS A 316 12.14 25.61 -5.83
N PHE A 317 10.85 25.41 -6.10
CA PHE A 317 10.12 24.20 -5.68
C PHE A 317 10.80 22.92 -6.18
N PHE A 318 11.03 22.81 -7.51
CA PHE A 318 11.63 21.59 -8.08
C PHE A 318 13.09 21.41 -7.67
N LYS A 319 13.83 22.49 -7.43
CA LYS A 319 15.21 22.42 -6.91
C LYS A 319 15.23 21.85 -5.49
N SER A 320 14.44 22.40 -4.60
CA SER A 320 14.35 21.96 -3.20
C SER A 320 13.83 20.53 -3.08
N LEU A 321 12.81 20.17 -3.89
CA LEU A 321 12.30 18.81 -3.98
C LEU A 321 13.37 17.82 -4.47
N SER A 322 14.12 18.18 -5.52
CA SER A 322 15.21 17.37 -6.07
C SER A 322 16.30 17.09 -5.04
N ASP A 323 16.71 18.17 -4.33
CA ASP A 323 17.79 18.09 -3.33
C ASP A 323 17.36 17.22 -2.14
N ALA A 324 16.17 17.44 -1.59
CA ALA A 324 15.67 16.71 -0.42
C ALA A 324 15.39 15.24 -0.72
N ALA A 325 14.75 14.93 -1.85
CA ALA A 325 14.50 13.56 -2.28
C ALA A 325 15.75 12.83 -2.81
N LYS A 326 16.89 13.54 -2.93
CA LYS A 326 18.15 13.03 -3.52
C LYS A 326 17.93 12.42 -4.90
N MET A 327 17.10 13.10 -5.72
CA MET A 327 16.79 12.64 -7.08
C MET A 327 17.35 13.60 -8.12
N ASN A 328 17.63 13.03 -9.29
CA ASN A 328 17.99 13.78 -10.48
C ASN A 328 16.72 14.13 -11.24
N LEU A 329 16.53 15.39 -11.61
CA LEU A 329 15.39 15.85 -12.40
C LEU A 329 15.86 16.61 -13.63
N ASN A 330 15.31 16.21 -14.80
CA ASN A 330 15.41 16.97 -16.04
C ASN A 330 13.99 17.36 -16.45
N ILE A 331 13.75 18.66 -16.48
CA ILE A 331 12.44 19.25 -16.79
C ILE A 331 12.60 20.14 -18.01
N LYS A 332 11.79 19.85 -19.04
CA LYS A 332 11.64 20.70 -20.22
C LYS A 332 10.16 20.91 -20.47
N ALA A 333 9.73 22.15 -20.73
CA ALA A 333 8.34 22.46 -21.07
C ALA A 333 8.23 23.53 -22.15
N GLU A 334 7.43 23.22 -23.16
CA GLU A 334 7.11 24.10 -24.28
C GLU A 334 5.59 24.27 -24.37
N GLY A 335 5.10 25.44 -24.77
CA GLY A 335 3.69 25.76 -24.93
C GLY A 335 3.40 27.24 -24.72
N GLN A 336 2.16 27.66 -25.02
CA GLN A 336 1.77 29.05 -24.96
C GLN A 336 1.07 29.42 -23.66
N ASN A 337 0.18 28.55 -23.15
CA ASN A 337 -0.52 28.77 -21.91
C ASN A 337 0.35 28.39 -20.71
N GLU A 338 0.80 29.37 -19.96
CA GLU A 338 1.72 29.16 -18.84
C GLU A 338 1.10 28.41 -17.66
N HIS A 339 -0.25 28.51 -17.46
CA HIS A 339 -0.97 27.69 -16.50
C HIS A 339 -0.90 26.22 -16.91
N HIS A 340 -1.25 25.88 -18.17
CA HIS A 340 -1.13 24.52 -18.70
C HIS A 340 0.30 24.00 -18.64
N LYS A 341 1.28 24.87 -18.88
CA LYS A 341 2.69 24.51 -18.83
C LYS A 341 3.11 24.05 -17.44
N ILE A 342 2.84 24.82 -16.38
CA ILE A 342 3.22 24.42 -15.02
C ILE A 342 2.39 23.25 -14.50
N GLU A 343 1.09 23.21 -14.76
CA GLU A 343 0.25 22.07 -14.41
C GLU A 343 0.72 20.81 -15.13
N GLY A 344 1.08 20.91 -16.40
CA GLY A 344 1.66 19.82 -17.18
C GLY A 344 2.98 19.30 -16.59
N ILE A 345 3.85 20.19 -16.07
CA ILE A 345 5.09 19.79 -15.39
C ILE A 345 4.76 18.99 -14.11
N PHE A 346 3.82 19.45 -13.27
CA PHE A 346 3.42 18.72 -12.05
C PHE A 346 2.81 17.34 -12.37
N LYS A 347 1.95 17.26 -13.39
CA LYS A 347 1.39 15.99 -13.87
C LYS A 347 2.48 15.05 -14.42
N ALA A 348 3.42 15.59 -15.19
CA ALA A 348 4.53 14.82 -15.73
C ALA A 348 5.45 14.29 -14.61
N LEU A 349 5.76 15.13 -13.60
CA LEU A 349 6.48 14.70 -12.40
C LEU A 349 5.74 13.57 -11.68
N ALA A 350 4.44 13.73 -11.44
CA ALA A 350 3.62 12.73 -10.78
C ALA A 350 3.68 11.37 -11.50
N ARG A 351 3.54 11.38 -12.82
CA ARG A 351 3.63 10.18 -13.66
C ARG A 351 5.02 9.56 -13.64
N ALA A 352 6.06 10.40 -13.68
CA ALA A 352 7.44 9.96 -13.57
C ALA A 352 7.74 9.30 -12.21
N ILE A 353 7.26 9.89 -11.11
CA ILE A 353 7.33 9.30 -9.76
C ILE A 353 6.62 7.95 -9.75
N LYS A 354 5.36 7.87 -10.21
CA LYS A 354 4.60 6.63 -10.25
C LYS A 354 5.34 5.49 -10.96
N MET A 355 6.01 5.80 -12.08
CA MET A 355 6.81 4.81 -12.80
C MET A 355 8.04 4.41 -12.00
N ALA A 356 8.77 5.39 -11.49
CA ALA A 356 10.05 5.18 -10.81
C ALA A 356 9.91 4.43 -9.47
N VAL A 357 8.82 4.64 -8.74
CA VAL A 357 8.57 3.98 -7.44
C VAL A 357 7.91 2.62 -7.58
N LYS A 358 7.47 2.24 -8.78
CA LYS A 358 6.92 0.91 -9.03
C LYS A 358 7.91 -0.14 -8.57
N ARG A 359 7.44 -1.10 -7.76
CA ARG A 359 8.27 -2.11 -7.11
C ARG A 359 7.99 -3.49 -7.69
N ASP A 360 9.06 -4.28 -7.89
CA ASP A 360 8.98 -5.70 -8.24
C ASP A 360 9.63 -6.54 -7.14
N ILE A 361 8.81 -7.29 -6.39
CA ILE A 361 9.29 -8.16 -5.31
C ILE A 361 9.99 -9.42 -5.81
N TYR A 362 9.82 -9.77 -7.09
CA TYR A 362 10.48 -10.92 -7.70
C TYR A 362 11.89 -10.58 -8.18
N HIS A 363 12.20 -9.27 -8.37
CA HIS A 363 13.50 -8.72 -8.71
C HIS A 363 13.88 -7.65 -7.68
N PHE A 364 14.05 -8.08 -6.42
CA PHE A 364 14.18 -7.20 -5.26
C PHE A 364 15.63 -6.83 -4.96
N GLU A 365 16.35 -6.39 -5.99
CA GLU A 365 17.73 -5.90 -5.87
C GLU A 365 17.78 -4.37 -5.90
N VAL A 366 18.89 -3.80 -5.41
CA VAL A 366 19.13 -2.37 -5.61
C VAL A 366 19.40 -2.15 -7.10
N PRO A 367 18.61 -1.29 -7.80
CA PRO A 367 18.75 -1.09 -9.25
C PRO A 367 20.00 -0.26 -9.58
N SER A 368 21.16 -0.79 -9.26
CA SER A 368 22.47 -0.13 -9.45
C SER A 368 23.56 -1.15 -9.69
N SER A 369 24.33 -0.96 -10.77
CA SER A 369 25.53 -1.75 -11.03
C SER A 369 26.61 -1.60 -9.95
N LYS A 370 26.52 -0.56 -9.10
CA LYS A 370 27.44 -0.30 -7.98
C LYS A 370 26.97 -0.95 -6.66
N GLY A 371 25.76 -1.54 -6.63
CA GLY A 371 25.18 -2.13 -5.41
C GLY A 371 24.71 -1.12 -4.36
N SER A 372 24.72 0.18 -4.66
CA SER A 372 24.26 1.27 -3.79
C SER A 372 23.62 2.42 -4.59
N LEU A 373 22.73 3.17 -3.98
CA LEU A 373 22.08 4.38 -4.49
C LEU A 373 22.12 5.51 -3.45
#